data_2458f16b521ad1fae0e7d15b732e7d3c
#
_entry.id   2458f16b521ad1fae0e7d15b732e7d3c
#
_cell.length_a   1.000
_cell.length_b   1.000
_cell.length_c   1.000
_cell.angle_alpha   90.00
_cell.angle_beta   90.00
_cell.angle_gamma   90.00
#
_symmetry.space_group_name_H-M   'P 1'
#
loop_
_entity.id
_entity.type
_entity.pdbx_description
1 polymer ?
#
loop_
_entity_poly.entity_id
_entity_poly.type
_entity_poly.pdbx_seq_one_letter_code
_entity_poly.pdbx_strand_id
1 'polypeptide(L)'
;NENSWEFILYSDYNNWGLPSDWDENKVVVRQKFTPIKLENKMESFKFALDDLTNNSFTLGVTWGYFYLPVEIKLPTAKIVMSSIEEVLKNPTSSDLYKAAVYLLQENRDLRMAKEWMNQSIAMMENPRFYQLRQQSLIYAALKDYKMAIKVAKSSLEKSIVAGNADYEKMNQDSISIWTNM
;
A
#
# COMPACT_ATOMS: atom_id res chain seq x y z
N ASN A 1 -3.67 -33.24 -12.41
CA ASN A 1 -2.80 -33.93 -11.46
C ASN A 1 -2.89 -33.20 -10.13
N GLU A 2 -3.09 -33.90 -9.02
CA GLU A 2 -3.29 -33.30 -7.68
C GLU A 2 -2.09 -32.49 -7.20
N ASN A 3 -0.91 -32.70 -7.77
CA ASN A 3 0.34 -32.08 -7.33
C ASN A 3 0.77 -30.88 -8.17
N SER A 4 0.11 -30.60 -9.28
CA SER A 4 0.48 -29.47 -10.15
C SER A 4 -0.70 -28.98 -10.97
N TRP A 5 -1.06 -27.72 -10.77
CA TRP A 5 -2.05 -27.02 -11.57
C TRP A 5 -1.37 -25.96 -12.42
N GLU A 6 -1.88 -25.76 -13.60
CA GLU A 6 -1.41 -24.71 -14.50
C GLU A 6 -2.43 -23.57 -14.49
N PHE A 7 -1.95 -22.40 -14.11
CA PHE A 7 -2.72 -21.16 -14.16
C PHE A 7 -2.40 -20.46 -15.47
N ILE A 8 -3.45 -20.14 -16.24
CA ILE A 8 -3.31 -19.49 -17.54
C ILE A 8 -4.19 -18.25 -17.59
N LEU A 9 -3.61 -17.10 -17.94
CA LEU A 9 -4.36 -15.94 -18.39
C LEU A 9 -4.38 -15.93 -19.91
N TYR A 10 -5.57 -15.90 -20.48
CA TYR A 10 -5.82 -15.93 -21.92
C TYR A 10 -6.48 -14.62 -22.36
N SER A 11 -5.96 -13.98 -23.39
CA SER A 11 -6.40 -12.63 -23.80
C SER A 11 -7.76 -12.59 -24.47
N ASP A 12 -8.24 -13.74 -24.98
CA ASP A 12 -9.58 -13.85 -25.57
C ASP A 12 -10.60 -14.22 -24.48
N TYR A 13 -11.40 -13.26 -24.07
CA TYR A 13 -12.36 -13.37 -22.97
C TYR A 13 -13.81 -13.60 -23.45
N ASN A 14 -14.04 -13.69 -24.75
CA ASN A 14 -15.39 -13.86 -25.32
C ASN A 14 -15.81 -15.33 -25.43
N ASN A 15 -15.01 -16.25 -24.94
CA ASN A 15 -15.28 -17.66 -25.01
C ASN A 15 -16.13 -18.15 -23.83
N TRP A 16 -17.08 -19.01 -24.09
CA TRP A 16 -17.77 -19.78 -23.06
C TRP A 16 -17.01 -21.08 -22.79
N GLY A 17 -16.15 -21.06 -21.76
CA GLY A 17 -15.26 -22.19 -21.45
C GLY A 17 -13.93 -22.11 -22.23
N LEU A 18 -13.34 -23.30 -22.45
CA LEU A 18 -12.10 -23.37 -23.23
C LEU A 18 -12.39 -23.12 -24.70
N PRO A 19 -11.58 -22.32 -25.41
CA PRO A 19 -11.72 -22.16 -26.86
C PRO A 19 -11.51 -23.49 -27.58
N SER A 20 -12.30 -23.74 -28.61
CA SER A 20 -12.16 -24.93 -29.48
C SER A 20 -10.83 -24.93 -30.22
N ASP A 21 -10.41 -23.73 -30.66
CA ASP A 21 -9.13 -23.51 -31.34
C ASP A 21 -8.20 -22.74 -30.41
N TRP A 22 -7.39 -23.49 -29.67
CA TRP A 22 -6.42 -22.91 -28.75
C TRP A 22 -5.26 -22.23 -29.50
N ASP A 23 -5.05 -20.94 -29.25
CA ASP A 23 -3.98 -20.14 -29.85
C ASP A 23 -2.97 -19.72 -28.77
N GLU A 24 -1.76 -20.29 -28.82
CA GLU A 24 -0.68 -19.97 -27.88
C GLU A 24 -0.27 -18.49 -27.90
N ASN A 25 -0.51 -17.77 -28.99
CA ASN A 25 -0.20 -16.34 -29.07
C ASN A 25 -1.15 -15.50 -28.21
N LYS A 26 -2.29 -16.04 -27.79
CA LYS A 26 -3.24 -15.41 -26.89
C LYS A 26 -2.96 -15.70 -25.41
N VAL A 27 -1.98 -16.55 -25.10
CA VAL A 27 -1.58 -16.82 -23.71
C VAL A 27 -0.74 -15.65 -23.20
N VAL A 28 -1.26 -14.90 -22.22
CA VAL A 28 -0.60 -13.77 -21.58
C VAL A 28 0.32 -14.22 -20.44
N VAL A 29 -0.17 -15.18 -19.65
CA VAL A 29 0.59 -15.79 -18.55
C VAL A 29 0.32 -17.29 -18.55
N ARG A 30 1.35 -18.07 -18.33
CA ARG A 30 1.26 -19.50 -18.06
C ARG A 30 2.23 -19.84 -16.92
N GLN A 31 1.71 -20.35 -15.82
CA GLN A 31 2.55 -20.71 -14.68
C GLN A 31 1.99 -21.95 -13.96
N LYS A 32 2.91 -22.81 -13.52
CA LYS A 32 2.57 -23.99 -12.72
C LYS A 32 2.64 -23.65 -11.23
N PHE A 33 1.65 -24.15 -10.48
CA PHE A 33 1.56 -24.01 -9.05
C PHE A 33 1.29 -25.37 -8.41
N THR A 34 1.70 -25.53 -7.16
CA THR A 34 1.31 -26.67 -6.32
C THR A 34 0.13 -26.25 -5.47
N PRO A 35 -1.07 -26.84 -5.66
CA PRO A 35 -2.22 -26.52 -4.83
C PRO A 35 -2.02 -26.99 -3.39
N ILE A 36 -2.59 -26.26 -2.45
CA ILE A 36 -2.61 -26.60 -1.03
C ILE A 36 -3.82 -27.51 -0.77
N LYS A 37 -3.58 -28.67 -0.15
CA LYS A 37 -4.65 -29.58 0.25
C LYS A 37 -5.34 -29.06 1.51
N LEU A 38 -6.65 -28.93 1.47
CA LEU A 38 -7.49 -28.51 2.59
C LEU A 38 -7.94 -29.72 3.41
N GLU A 39 -8.13 -29.52 4.72
CA GLU A 39 -8.69 -30.54 5.62
C GLU A 39 -10.18 -30.77 5.33
N ASN A 40 -10.92 -29.70 5.04
CA ASN A 40 -12.34 -29.74 4.79
C ASN A 40 -12.64 -29.49 3.31
N LYS A 41 -13.64 -30.23 2.77
CA LYS A 41 -14.11 -30.07 1.41
C LYS A 41 -14.89 -28.78 1.24
N MET A 42 -14.54 -27.99 0.23
CA MET A 42 -15.31 -26.83 -0.22
C MET A 42 -16.26 -27.25 -1.33
N GLU A 43 -17.57 -27.23 -1.03
CA GLU A 43 -18.59 -27.67 -1.98
C GLU A 43 -18.73 -26.75 -3.20
N SER A 44 -18.54 -25.45 -2.99
CA SER A 44 -18.66 -24.47 -4.07
C SER A 44 -17.30 -24.07 -4.62
N PHE A 45 -17.19 -23.97 -5.94
CA PHE A 45 -16.05 -23.31 -6.59
C PHE A 45 -16.02 -21.84 -6.19
N LYS A 46 -14.86 -21.36 -5.68
CA LYS A 46 -14.73 -20.02 -5.14
C LYS A 46 -13.49 -19.32 -5.68
N PHE A 47 -13.66 -18.06 -6.07
CA PHE A 47 -12.58 -17.09 -6.19
C PHE A 47 -12.58 -16.15 -4.99
N ALA A 48 -11.40 -15.82 -4.49
CA ALA A 48 -11.20 -14.82 -3.45
C ALA A 48 -10.04 -13.90 -3.82
N LEU A 49 -10.08 -12.66 -3.32
CA LEU A 49 -8.95 -11.73 -3.35
C LEU A 49 -8.49 -11.53 -1.92
N ASP A 50 -7.33 -12.08 -1.61
CA ASP A 50 -6.74 -12.11 -0.27
C ASP A 50 -5.39 -11.37 -0.26
N ASP A 51 -4.86 -11.07 0.93
CA ASP A 51 -3.54 -10.46 1.15
C ASP A 51 -3.32 -9.17 0.33
N LEU A 52 -4.34 -8.31 0.27
CA LEU A 52 -4.29 -7.07 -0.50
C LEU A 52 -3.23 -6.12 0.07
N THR A 53 -2.31 -5.73 -0.79
CA THR A 53 -1.31 -4.68 -0.54
C THR A 53 -1.36 -3.63 -1.65
N ASN A 54 -0.56 -2.58 -1.53
CA ASN A 54 -0.44 -1.61 -2.63
C ASN A 54 0.20 -2.21 -3.89
N ASN A 55 0.98 -3.28 -3.76
CA ASN A 55 1.83 -3.80 -4.85
C ASN A 55 1.47 -5.23 -5.27
N SER A 56 0.56 -5.90 -4.57
CA SER A 56 0.16 -7.28 -4.86
C SER A 56 -1.17 -7.65 -4.22
N PHE A 57 -1.74 -8.74 -4.70
CA PHE A 57 -2.83 -9.46 -4.03
C PHE A 57 -2.72 -10.95 -4.35
N THR A 58 -3.37 -11.78 -3.55
CA THR A 58 -3.49 -13.21 -3.81
C THR A 58 -4.86 -13.49 -4.45
N LEU A 59 -4.86 -14.02 -5.68
CA LEU A 59 -6.05 -14.63 -6.27
C LEU A 59 -6.16 -16.05 -5.75
N GLY A 60 -7.03 -16.27 -4.78
CA GLY A 60 -7.31 -17.59 -4.22
C GLY A 60 -8.36 -18.34 -5.03
N VAL A 61 -8.02 -19.51 -5.55
CA VAL A 61 -8.96 -20.40 -6.24
C VAL A 61 -9.20 -21.64 -5.39
N THR A 62 -10.44 -21.85 -4.92
CA THR A 62 -10.76 -22.98 -4.04
C THR A 62 -11.77 -23.88 -4.71
N TRP A 63 -11.49 -25.18 -4.75
CA TRP A 63 -12.42 -26.21 -5.25
C TRP A 63 -12.15 -27.58 -4.61
N GLY A 64 -13.20 -28.21 -4.13
CA GLY A 64 -13.09 -29.51 -3.48
C GLY A 64 -12.15 -29.45 -2.27
N TYR A 65 -11.11 -30.24 -2.29
CA TYR A 65 -10.08 -30.27 -1.23
C TYR A 65 -8.85 -29.43 -1.56
N PHE A 66 -8.93 -28.51 -2.52
CA PHE A 66 -7.73 -27.79 -2.98
C PHE A 66 -7.93 -26.28 -2.95
N TYR A 67 -6.86 -25.58 -2.54
CA TYR A 67 -6.72 -24.14 -2.60
C TYR A 67 -5.47 -23.80 -3.42
N LEU A 68 -5.62 -22.94 -4.40
CA LEU A 68 -4.54 -22.43 -5.22
C LEU A 68 -4.36 -20.93 -4.96
N PRO A 69 -3.32 -20.52 -4.19
CA PRO A 69 -2.96 -19.12 -4.06
C PRO A 69 -2.10 -18.69 -5.26
N VAL A 70 -2.58 -17.73 -6.03
CA VAL A 70 -1.84 -17.12 -7.14
C VAL A 70 -1.51 -15.69 -6.76
N GLU A 71 -0.24 -15.42 -6.43
CA GLU A 71 0.21 -14.05 -6.15
C GLU A 71 0.24 -13.25 -7.45
N ILE A 72 -0.49 -12.15 -7.50
CA ILE A 72 -0.52 -11.18 -8.60
C ILE A 72 0.21 -9.92 -8.17
N LYS A 73 1.31 -9.59 -8.82
CA LYS A 73 2.09 -8.37 -8.59
C LYS A 73 1.61 -7.25 -9.49
N LEU A 74 1.49 -6.05 -8.91
CA LEU A 74 1.03 -4.86 -9.60
C LEU A 74 2.19 -3.88 -9.80
N PRO A 75 2.30 -3.20 -10.95
CA PRO A 75 3.34 -2.19 -11.19
C PRO A 75 2.99 -0.84 -10.53
N THR A 76 2.31 -0.86 -9.38
CA THR A 76 1.76 0.31 -8.69
C THR A 76 2.83 1.37 -8.43
N ALA A 77 3.99 0.95 -7.93
CA ALA A 77 5.08 1.86 -7.64
C ALA A 77 5.54 2.66 -8.88
N LYS A 78 5.65 1.99 -10.04
CA LYS A 78 6.04 2.65 -11.29
C LYS A 78 4.97 3.65 -11.75
N ILE A 79 3.70 3.24 -11.69
CA ILE A 79 2.56 4.08 -12.10
C ILE A 79 2.45 5.31 -11.20
N VAL A 80 2.50 5.10 -9.88
CA VAL A 80 2.38 6.19 -8.89
C VAL A 80 3.55 7.15 -8.99
N MET A 81 4.80 6.68 -9.12
CA MET A 81 5.96 7.57 -9.25
C MET A 81 5.89 8.41 -10.52
N SER A 82 5.50 7.83 -11.66
CA SER A 82 5.32 8.61 -12.89
C SER A 82 4.22 9.67 -12.74
N SER A 83 3.12 9.35 -12.06
CA SER A 83 2.04 10.29 -11.76
C SER A 83 2.50 11.42 -10.82
N ILE A 84 3.29 11.09 -9.81
CA ILE A 84 3.90 12.07 -8.89
C ILE A 84 4.81 13.02 -9.65
N GLU A 85 5.72 12.52 -10.50
CA GLU A 85 6.63 13.34 -11.31
C GLU A 85 5.86 14.33 -12.20
N GLU A 86 4.75 13.93 -12.79
CA GLU A 86 3.92 14.81 -13.61
C GLU A 86 3.26 15.91 -12.78
N VAL A 87 2.66 15.56 -11.65
CA VAL A 87 1.96 16.48 -10.75
C VAL A 87 2.94 17.47 -10.10
N LEU A 88 4.16 17.03 -9.78
CA LEU A 88 5.18 17.85 -9.13
C LEU A 88 5.86 18.87 -10.07
N LYS A 89 5.50 18.95 -11.36
CA LYS A 89 5.94 20.04 -12.23
C LYS A 89 5.39 21.41 -11.78
N ASN A 90 4.20 21.43 -11.18
CA ASN A 90 3.60 22.63 -10.57
C ASN A 90 2.74 22.24 -9.36
N PRO A 91 3.36 21.84 -8.23
CA PRO A 91 2.66 21.18 -7.16
C PRO A 91 1.89 22.16 -6.26
N THR A 92 0.72 21.71 -5.80
CA THR A 92 0.05 22.30 -4.64
C THR A 92 0.60 21.72 -3.33
N SER A 93 0.28 22.37 -2.19
CA SER A 93 0.61 21.81 -0.88
C SER A 93 0.01 20.41 -0.67
N SER A 94 -1.21 20.17 -1.21
CA SER A 94 -1.87 18.87 -1.13
C SER A 94 -1.13 17.78 -1.93
N ASP A 95 -0.59 18.12 -3.10
CA ASP A 95 0.13 17.18 -3.94
C ASP A 95 1.44 16.76 -3.29
N LEU A 96 2.21 17.72 -2.79
CA LEU A 96 3.44 17.47 -2.02
C LEU A 96 3.17 16.62 -0.78
N TYR A 97 2.08 16.91 -0.05
CA TYR A 97 1.67 16.12 1.11
C TYR A 97 1.39 14.66 0.75
N LYS A 98 0.55 14.43 -0.27
CA LYS A 98 0.18 13.07 -0.72
C LYS A 98 1.38 12.29 -1.20
N ALA A 99 2.26 12.94 -1.97
CA ALA A 99 3.48 12.33 -2.47
C ALA A 99 4.44 11.94 -1.32
N ALA A 100 4.63 12.81 -0.33
CA ALA A 100 5.44 12.53 0.84
C ALA A 100 4.88 11.38 1.70
N VAL A 101 3.56 11.35 1.90
CA VAL A 101 2.88 10.27 2.64
C VAL A 101 3.03 8.94 1.91
N TYR A 102 2.90 8.92 0.58
CA TYR A 102 3.13 7.73 -0.21
C TYR A 102 4.55 7.16 -0.04
N LEU A 103 5.57 8.02 -0.13
CA LEU A 103 6.95 7.58 0.08
C LEU A 103 7.20 7.03 1.48
N LEU A 104 6.58 7.63 2.51
CA LEU A 104 6.64 7.13 3.88
C LEU A 104 6.00 5.74 4.01
N GLN A 105 4.78 5.56 3.50
CA GLN A 105 4.03 4.30 3.59
C GLN A 105 4.72 3.14 2.87
N GLU A 106 5.33 3.43 1.72
CA GLU A 106 6.08 2.44 0.93
C GLU A 106 7.54 2.29 1.41
N ASN A 107 7.93 2.99 2.46
CA ASN A 107 9.32 3.03 2.97
C ASN A 107 10.34 3.29 1.84
N ARG A 108 10.01 4.23 0.93
CA ARG A 108 10.84 4.66 -0.19
C ARG A 108 11.48 5.99 0.15
N ASP A 109 12.43 6.44 -0.58
CA ASP A 109 13.17 7.71 -0.43
C ASP A 109 12.64 8.68 0.66
N LEU A 110 12.93 8.33 1.92
CA LEU A 110 12.47 9.10 3.08
C LEU A 110 13.07 10.51 3.14
N ARG A 111 14.21 10.75 2.45
CA ARG A 111 14.79 12.10 2.37
C ARG A 111 13.92 12.98 1.48
N MET A 112 13.54 12.46 0.31
CA MET A 112 12.61 13.14 -0.59
C MET A 112 11.23 13.34 0.08
N ALA A 113 10.73 12.34 0.81
CA ALA A 113 9.51 12.47 1.60
C ALA A 113 9.59 13.63 2.59
N LYS A 114 10.72 13.80 3.29
CA LYS A 114 10.94 14.91 4.21
C LYS A 114 10.93 16.26 3.49
N GLU A 115 11.61 16.37 2.35
CA GLU A 115 11.66 17.60 1.56
C GLU A 115 10.27 18.02 1.10
N TRP A 116 9.51 17.11 0.49
CA TRP A 116 8.16 17.39 0.03
C TRP A 116 7.20 17.70 1.17
N MET A 117 7.29 16.97 2.29
CA MET A 117 6.46 17.25 3.46
C MET A 117 6.76 18.63 4.04
N ASN A 118 8.04 19.01 4.15
CA ASN A 118 8.42 20.33 4.68
C ASN A 118 7.95 21.46 3.75
N GLN A 119 8.09 21.30 2.43
CA GLN A 119 7.55 22.25 1.46
C GLN A 119 6.03 22.35 1.57
N SER A 120 5.35 21.23 1.65
CA SER A 120 3.89 21.18 1.81
C SER A 120 3.43 21.95 3.04
N ILE A 121 4.04 21.68 4.20
CA ILE A 121 3.69 22.34 5.47
C ILE A 121 4.00 23.84 5.41
N ALA A 122 5.10 24.24 4.77
CA ALA A 122 5.46 25.66 4.61
C ALA A 122 4.49 26.45 3.72
N MET A 123 3.80 25.80 2.79
CA MET A 123 2.76 26.40 1.95
C MET A 123 1.41 26.52 2.66
N MET A 124 1.25 25.96 3.85
CA MET A 124 -0.01 25.98 4.60
C MET A 124 0.03 27.08 5.66
N GLU A 125 -0.97 27.93 5.70
CA GLU A 125 -1.13 28.93 6.74
C GLU A 125 -1.34 28.30 8.12
N ASN A 126 -2.14 27.23 8.19
CA ASN A 126 -2.48 26.53 9.43
C ASN A 126 -2.50 25.01 9.24
N PRO A 127 -1.37 24.32 9.26
CA PRO A 127 -1.32 22.88 9.13
C PRO A 127 -2.14 22.19 10.23
N ARG A 128 -2.93 21.20 9.85
CA ARG A 128 -3.77 20.44 10.78
C ARG A 128 -2.97 19.36 11.51
N PHE A 129 -3.50 18.88 12.64
CA PHE A 129 -2.87 17.86 13.48
C PHE A 129 -2.46 16.61 12.70
N TYR A 130 -3.30 16.08 11.80
CA TYR A 130 -2.99 14.88 11.02
C TYR A 130 -1.85 15.10 10.02
N GLN A 131 -1.67 16.33 9.50
CA GLN A 131 -0.57 16.67 8.60
C GLN A 131 0.76 16.72 9.37
N LEU A 132 0.77 17.38 10.52
CA LEU A 132 1.91 17.40 11.43
C LEU A 132 2.26 15.99 11.95
N ARG A 133 1.24 15.15 12.17
CA ARG A 133 1.46 13.74 12.51
C ARG A 133 2.28 13.02 11.44
N GLN A 134 1.91 13.15 10.16
CA GLN A 134 2.66 12.53 9.07
C GLN A 134 4.09 13.08 8.98
N GLN A 135 4.27 14.39 9.16
CA GLN A 135 5.60 15.00 9.21
C GLN A 135 6.45 14.41 10.35
N SER A 136 5.90 14.24 11.55
CA SER A 136 6.61 13.64 12.68
C SER A 136 7.04 12.20 12.41
N LEU A 137 6.20 11.42 11.74
CA LEU A 137 6.51 10.03 11.37
C LEU A 137 7.65 9.95 10.35
N ILE A 138 7.71 10.88 9.39
CA ILE A 138 8.82 10.96 8.44
C ILE A 138 10.14 11.25 9.15
N TYR A 139 10.17 12.20 10.09
CA TYR A 139 11.37 12.48 10.90
C TYR A 139 11.78 11.25 11.73
N ALA A 140 10.82 10.55 12.33
CA ALA A 140 11.10 9.33 13.09
C ALA A 140 11.67 8.20 12.22
N ALA A 141 11.11 8.01 11.01
CA ALA A 141 11.61 7.03 10.05
C ALA A 141 13.07 7.34 9.61
N LEU A 142 13.45 8.62 9.59
CA LEU A 142 14.83 9.08 9.37
C LEU A 142 15.69 9.05 10.64
N LYS A 143 15.17 8.58 11.78
CA LYS A 143 15.81 8.56 13.10
C LYS A 143 16.14 9.94 13.67
N ASP A 144 15.55 11.01 13.13
CA ASP A 144 15.61 12.35 13.69
C ASP A 144 14.56 12.51 14.79
N TYR A 145 14.74 11.78 15.90
CA TYR A 145 13.77 11.73 16.99
C TYR A 145 13.58 13.10 17.66
N LYS A 146 14.59 13.96 17.66
CA LYS A 146 14.47 15.32 18.17
C LYS A 146 13.41 16.13 17.41
N MET A 147 13.48 16.11 16.08
CA MET A 147 12.50 16.80 15.24
C MET A 147 11.15 16.08 15.25
N ALA A 148 11.15 14.74 15.24
CA ALA A 148 9.94 13.94 15.36
C ALA A 148 9.11 14.31 16.60
N ILE A 149 9.74 14.35 17.77
CA ILE A 149 9.10 14.74 19.04
C ILE A 149 8.59 16.17 18.99
N LYS A 150 9.40 17.11 18.46
CA LYS A 150 9.01 18.53 18.35
C LYS A 150 7.71 18.66 17.55
N VAL A 151 7.65 18.03 16.38
CA VAL A 151 6.49 18.12 15.48
C VAL A 151 5.29 17.34 16.04
N ALA A 152 5.52 16.19 16.68
CA ALA A 152 4.47 15.42 17.33
C ALA A 152 3.80 16.18 18.49
N LYS A 153 4.55 16.98 19.26
CA LYS A 153 3.98 17.85 20.28
C LYS A 153 3.04 18.90 19.68
N SER A 154 3.43 19.53 18.57
CA SER A 154 2.54 20.47 17.87
C SER A 154 1.30 19.77 17.28
N SER A 155 1.44 18.53 16.80
CA SER A 155 0.30 17.72 16.39
C SER A 155 -0.62 17.39 17.56
N LEU A 156 -0.06 17.03 18.71
CA LEU A 156 -0.79 16.74 19.95
C LEU A 156 -1.62 17.95 20.43
N GLU A 157 -1.00 19.12 20.54
CA GLU A 157 -1.68 20.34 20.93
C GLU A 157 -2.91 20.64 20.04
N LYS A 158 -2.73 20.51 18.73
CA LYS A 158 -3.83 20.72 17.76
C LYS A 158 -4.88 19.62 17.80
N SER A 159 -4.51 18.37 18.10
CA SER A 159 -5.50 17.28 18.26
C SER A 159 -6.35 17.46 19.51
N ILE A 160 -5.78 17.96 20.61
CA ILE A 160 -6.51 18.33 21.83
C ILE A 160 -7.53 19.44 21.53
N VAL A 161 -7.09 20.52 20.86
CA VAL A 161 -8.00 21.62 20.47
C VAL A 161 -9.11 21.14 19.54
N ALA A 162 -8.84 20.15 18.70
CA ALA A 162 -9.82 19.55 17.81
C ALA A 162 -10.71 18.48 18.46
N GLY A 163 -10.45 18.11 19.72
CA GLY A 163 -11.17 17.05 20.45
C GLY A 163 -10.98 15.64 19.83
N ASN A 164 -9.82 15.37 19.20
CA ASN A 164 -9.56 14.11 18.55
C ASN A 164 -8.70 13.18 19.42
N ALA A 165 -9.36 12.37 20.25
CA ALA A 165 -8.73 11.46 21.21
C ALA A 165 -7.80 10.43 20.58
N ASP A 166 -8.08 9.95 19.36
CA ASP A 166 -7.22 8.98 18.68
C ASP A 166 -5.86 9.58 18.36
N TYR A 167 -5.84 10.80 17.80
CA TYR A 167 -4.59 11.48 17.48
C TYR A 167 -3.85 11.96 18.73
N GLU A 168 -4.56 12.32 19.81
CA GLU A 168 -3.95 12.60 21.11
C GLU A 168 -3.15 11.39 21.57
N LYS A 169 -3.83 10.23 21.66
CA LYS A 169 -3.18 8.98 22.07
C LYS A 169 -2.00 8.60 21.18
N MET A 170 -2.19 8.60 19.86
CA MET A 170 -1.12 8.25 18.90
C MET A 170 0.11 9.15 19.05
N ASN A 171 -0.07 10.45 19.28
CA ASN A 171 1.05 11.37 19.46
C ASN A 171 1.75 11.14 20.80
N GLN A 172 1.01 10.98 21.90
CA GLN A 172 1.56 10.69 23.24
C GLN A 172 2.40 9.41 23.24
N ASP A 173 1.85 8.32 22.68
CA ASP A 173 2.53 7.03 22.58
C ASP A 173 3.86 7.17 21.80
N SER A 174 3.82 7.87 20.65
CA SER A 174 5.02 8.09 19.82
C SER A 174 6.07 8.95 20.51
N ILE A 175 5.66 10.04 21.17
CA ILE A 175 6.59 10.90 21.93
C ILE A 175 7.27 10.09 23.03
N SER A 176 6.52 9.27 23.77
CA SER A 176 7.05 8.39 24.81
C SER A 176 8.10 7.41 24.26
N ILE A 177 7.78 6.74 23.14
CA ILE A 177 8.70 5.80 22.48
C ILE A 177 9.98 6.53 22.03
N TRP A 178 9.85 7.63 21.31
CA TRP A 178 11.00 8.34 20.71
C TRP A 178 11.87 9.07 21.74
N THR A 179 11.33 9.37 22.92
CA THR A 179 12.12 9.97 24.01
C THR A 179 13.12 8.98 24.59
N ASN A 180 12.87 7.69 24.47
CA ASN A 180 13.72 6.61 24.98
C ASN A 180 14.68 6.02 23.93
N MET A 181 14.73 6.59 22.73
CA MET A 181 15.60 6.19 21.62
C MET A 181 16.79 7.14 21.46
#